data_c6393f50b745e46755cfc66c9ff9dda1
#
_entry.id   c6393f50b745e46755cfc66c9ff9dda1
#
_cell.length_a   1.000
_cell.length_b   1.000
_cell.length_c   1.000
_cell.angle_alpha   90.00
_cell.angle_beta   90.00
_cell.angle_gamma   90.00
#
_symmetry.space_group_name_H-M   'P 1'
#
loop_
_entity.id
_entity.type
_entity.pdbx_description
1 polymer ?
#
loop_
_entity_poly.entity_id
_entity_poly.type
_entity_poly.pdbx_seq_one_letter_code
_entity_poly.pdbx_strand_id
1 'polypeptide(L)'
;MLADQFKRKIDYLRVSVTDRCDLRCTYCMAEDVTFLPRQEVLTIEEIIKLIDVFNELGVKKFRLTGGEPLVRKNIISVIEHLFELKKQDKILEHTLTTNGTNLEKYSQILKNNGINRINVSLDSLNPEKYKEITKWGKLEKVINGIHSAINEGIKVKINTVLTQDLSLIH
;
A
#
# COMPACT_ATOMS: atom_id res chain seq x y z
N MET A 1 -25.83 -0.94 -5.03
CA MET A 1 -25.08 -1.40 -3.84
C MET A 1 -24.54 -2.80 -4.13
N LEU A 2 -23.23 -3.00 -4.04
CA LEU A 2 -22.60 -4.30 -4.24
C LEU A 2 -22.86 -5.21 -3.04
N ALA A 3 -23.26 -6.45 -3.30
CA ALA A 3 -23.43 -7.48 -2.28
C ALA A 3 -22.95 -8.82 -2.84
N ASP A 4 -22.41 -9.67 -1.98
CA ASP A 4 -22.03 -11.04 -2.35
C ASP A 4 -23.26 -11.99 -2.31
N GLN A 5 -23.03 -13.25 -2.67
CA GLN A 5 -24.06 -14.29 -2.65
C GLN A 5 -24.69 -14.55 -1.27
N PHE A 6 -24.00 -14.12 -0.19
CA PHE A 6 -24.49 -14.21 1.20
C PHE A 6 -25.16 -12.92 1.68
N LYS A 7 -25.45 -11.96 0.77
CA LYS A 7 -26.04 -10.65 1.05
C LYS A 7 -25.16 -9.73 1.92
N ARG A 8 -23.86 -10.02 2.03
CA ARG A 8 -22.92 -9.13 2.72
C ARG A 8 -22.59 -7.95 1.84
N LYS A 9 -22.70 -6.75 2.39
CA LYS A 9 -22.37 -5.51 1.69
C LYS A 9 -20.87 -5.44 1.40
N ILE A 10 -20.51 -5.16 0.16
CA ILE A 10 -19.13 -4.90 -0.26
C ILE A 10 -18.91 -3.39 -0.27
N ASP A 11 -18.32 -2.86 0.78
CA ASP A 11 -18.02 -1.43 0.95
C ASP A 11 -16.52 -1.10 1.00
N TYR A 12 -15.66 -2.11 0.86
CA TYR A 12 -14.22 -2.03 0.92
C TYR A 12 -13.57 -2.64 -0.32
N LEU A 13 -12.64 -1.89 -0.94
CA LEU A 13 -11.90 -2.32 -2.12
C LEU A 13 -10.40 -2.17 -1.90
N ARG A 14 -9.63 -3.19 -2.29
CA ARG A 14 -8.18 -3.10 -2.44
C ARG A 14 -7.87 -2.91 -3.92
N VAL A 15 -7.13 -1.83 -4.23
CA VAL A 15 -6.76 -1.48 -5.60
C VAL A 15 -5.26 -1.71 -5.77
N SER A 16 -4.89 -2.69 -6.59
CA SER A 16 -3.50 -2.89 -7.01
C SER A 16 -3.17 -1.86 -8.09
N VAL A 17 -2.25 -0.95 -7.78
CA VAL A 17 -1.89 0.16 -8.68
C VAL A 17 -0.67 -0.14 -9.54
N THR A 18 0.04 -1.22 -9.27
CA THR A 18 1.22 -1.68 -10.01
C THR A 18 1.58 -3.11 -9.63
N ASP A 19 2.17 -3.83 -10.56
CA ASP A 19 2.83 -5.12 -10.33
C ASP A 19 4.29 -4.96 -9.86
N ARG A 20 4.88 -3.75 -9.99
CA ARG A 20 6.29 -3.47 -9.70
C ARG A 20 6.52 -3.26 -8.21
N CYS A 21 7.64 -3.79 -7.73
CA CYS A 21 8.12 -3.61 -6.37
C CYS A 21 9.63 -3.37 -6.40
N ASP A 22 10.15 -2.62 -5.44
CA ASP A 22 11.58 -2.38 -5.22
C ASP A 22 12.23 -3.43 -4.31
N LEU A 23 11.47 -4.43 -3.84
CA LEU A 23 11.93 -5.59 -3.09
C LEU A 23 11.66 -6.90 -3.84
N ARG A 24 12.32 -7.98 -3.40
CA ARG A 24 12.12 -9.36 -3.89
C ARG A 24 11.95 -10.31 -2.71
N CYS A 25 10.84 -10.12 -1.97
CA CYS A 25 10.58 -10.97 -0.81
C CYS A 25 10.41 -12.44 -1.24
N THR A 26 11.13 -13.32 -0.56
CA THR A 26 11.27 -14.76 -0.91
C THR A 26 9.95 -15.49 -1.04
N TYR A 27 8.93 -15.08 -0.28
CA TYR A 27 7.59 -15.67 -0.29
C TYR A 27 6.62 -14.96 -1.25
N CYS A 28 7.02 -13.86 -1.89
CA CYS A 28 6.10 -13.00 -2.64
C CYS A 28 6.45 -12.97 -4.14
N MET A 29 7.70 -12.71 -4.49
CA MET A 29 8.09 -12.40 -5.86
C MET A 29 9.49 -12.93 -6.16
N ALA A 30 9.62 -13.74 -7.21
CA ALA A 30 10.92 -14.23 -7.66
C ALA A 30 11.84 -13.08 -8.11
N GLU A 31 13.17 -13.28 -8.00
CA GLU A 31 14.14 -12.24 -8.39
C GLU A 31 14.12 -11.95 -9.88
N ASP A 32 13.81 -12.96 -10.70
CA ASP A 32 13.74 -12.94 -12.16
C ASP A 32 12.33 -12.68 -12.72
N VAL A 33 11.41 -12.15 -11.88
CA VAL A 33 10.02 -11.89 -12.28
C VAL A 33 9.94 -11.00 -13.53
N THR A 34 9.14 -11.42 -14.47
CA THR A 34 8.77 -10.60 -15.66
C THR A 34 7.52 -9.79 -15.32
N PHE A 35 7.65 -8.48 -15.38
CA PHE A 35 6.53 -7.56 -15.17
C PHE A 35 5.70 -7.40 -16.44
N LEU A 36 4.43 -7.07 -16.26
CA LEU A 36 3.56 -6.75 -17.39
C LEU A 36 4.12 -5.57 -18.22
N PRO A 37 3.97 -5.61 -19.54
CA PRO A 37 4.22 -4.46 -20.39
C PRO A 37 3.41 -3.24 -19.88
N ARG A 38 3.96 -2.04 -20.04
CA ARG A 38 3.28 -0.82 -19.55
C ARG A 38 1.89 -0.63 -20.13
N GLN A 39 1.66 -1.14 -21.33
CA GLN A 39 0.39 -1.05 -22.07
C GLN A 39 -0.70 -1.95 -21.46
N GLU A 40 -0.32 -2.97 -20.70
CA GLU A 40 -1.23 -3.90 -20.02
C GLU A 40 -1.53 -3.50 -18.58
N VAL A 41 -0.87 -2.44 -18.07
CA VAL A 41 -1.09 -1.92 -16.72
C VAL A 41 -1.93 -0.64 -16.82
N LEU A 42 -3.01 -0.56 -16.06
CA LEU A 42 -3.89 0.62 -16.04
C LEU A 42 -3.09 1.91 -15.85
N THR A 43 -3.46 2.95 -16.58
CA THR A 43 -2.96 4.32 -16.37
C THR A 43 -3.47 4.90 -15.05
N ILE A 44 -2.95 6.02 -14.62
CA ILE A 44 -3.44 6.72 -13.42
C ILE A 44 -4.90 7.17 -13.62
N GLU A 45 -5.22 7.65 -14.80
CA GLU A 45 -6.56 8.12 -15.19
C GLU A 45 -7.57 6.98 -15.20
N GLU A 46 -7.18 5.80 -15.67
CA GLU A 46 -8.02 4.60 -15.65
C GLU A 46 -8.25 4.09 -14.22
N ILE A 47 -7.21 4.14 -13.36
CA ILE A 47 -7.35 3.80 -11.93
C ILE A 47 -8.32 4.76 -11.25
N ILE A 48 -8.22 6.06 -11.51
CA ILE A 48 -9.13 7.08 -10.96
C ILE A 48 -10.57 6.79 -11.42
N LYS A 49 -10.78 6.56 -12.72
CA LYS A 49 -12.09 6.21 -13.25
C LYS A 49 -12.68 4.94 -12.63
N LEU A 50 -11.85 3.93 -12.42
CA LEU A 50 -12.25 2.69 -11.74
C LEU A 50 -12.67 2.96 -10.29
N ILE A 51 -11.95 3.81 -9.56
CA ILE A 51 -12.30 4.24 -8.21
C ILE A 51 -13.68 4.92 -8.19
N ASP A 52 -13.95 5.83 -9.14
CA ASP A 52 -15.22 6.53 -9.25
C ASP A 52 -16.38 5.55 -9.48
N VAL A 53 -16.24 4.62 -10.42
CA VAL A 53 -17.24 3.58 -10.70
C VAL A 53 -17.54 2.74 -9.45
N PHE A 54 -16.51 2.28 -8.73
CA PHE A 54 -16.71 1.52 -7.51
C PHE A 54 -17.33 2.36 -6.37
N ASN A 55 -17.01 3.64 -6.30
CA ASN A 55 -17.64 4.54 -5.35
C ASN A 55 -19.15 4.70 -5.64
N GLU A 56 -19.54 4.88 -6.90
CA GLU A 56 -20.94 4.92 -7.34
C GLU A 56 -21.69 3.61 -7.02
N LEU A 57 -21.02 2.47 -7.13
CA LEU A 57 -21.55 1.16 -6.74
C LEU A 57 -21.65 0.95 -5.23
N GLY A 58 -21.16 1.90 -4.41
CA GLY A 58 -21.32 1.92 -2.96
C GLY A 58 -20.10 1.53 -2.15
N VAL A 59 -18.92 1.40 -2.78
CA VAL A 59 -17.65 1.24 -2.06
C VAL A 59 -17.30 2.53 -1.34
N LYS A 60 -16.99 2.45 -0.04
CA LYS A 60 -16.71 3.59 0.84
C LYS A 60 -15.30 3.59 1.43
N LYS A 61 -14.57 2.50 1.28
CA LYS A 61 -13.21 2.36 1.81
C LYS A 61 -12.30 1.83 0.72
N PHE A 62 -11.19 2.54 0.49
CA PHE A 62 -10.20 2.16 -0.51
C PHE A 62 -8.84 1.92 0.12
N ARG A 63 -8.16 0.86 -0.31
CA ARG A 63 -6.78 0.58 0.06
C ARG A 63 -5.92 0.41 -1.18
N LEU A 64 -4.96 1.31 -1.34
CA LEU A 64 -3.97 1.18 -2.39
C LEU A 64 -2.94 0.12 -2.01
N THR A 65 -2.62 -0.73 -2.96
CA THR A 65 -1.66 -1.83 -2.83
C THR A 65 -1.03 -2.08 -4.21
N GLY A 66 -0.41 -3.23 -4.41
CA GLY A 66 0.20 -3.62 -5.68
C GLY A 66 1.40 -4.51 -5.40
N GLY A 67 2.47 -4.35 -6.17
CA GLY A 67 3.80 -4.64 -5.68
C GLY A 67 4.12 -3.66 -4.56
N GLU A 68 4.73 -2.52 -4.87
CA GLU A 68 4.85 -1.41 -3.93
C GLU A 68 4.16 -0.15 -4.49
N PRO A 69 3.07 0.35 -3.87
CA PRO A 69 2.32 1.47 -4.43
C PRO A 69 3.15 2.76 -4.54
N LEU A 70 4.10 3.00 -3.63
CA LEU A 70 4.91 4.22 -3.62
C LEU A 70 6.02 4.23 -4.69
N VAL A 71 6.23 3.14 -5.44
CA VAL A 71 7.10 3.16 -6.64
C VAL A 71 6.33 3.52 -7.91
N ARG A 72 5.00 3.50 -7.87
CA ARG A 72 4.19 3.87 -9.03
C ARG A 72 4.33 5.37 -9.31
N LYS A 73 4.79 5.71 -10.52
CA LYS A 73 4.87 7.11 -10.97
C LYS A 73 3.47 7.75 -10.88
N ASN A 74 3.41 8.98 -10.38
CA ASN A 74 2.18 9.77 -10.23
C ASN A 74 1.12 9.14 -9.30
N ILE A 75 1.50 8.24 -8.39
CA ILE A 75 0.56 7.65 -7.41
C ILE A 75 -0.13 8.69 -6.55
N ILE A 76 0.52 9.82 -6.32
CA ILE A 76 -0.02 10.91 -5.52
C ILE A 76 -1.32 11.44 -6.12
N SER A 77 -1.46 11.53 -7.43
CA SER A 77 -2.71 11.95 -8.08
C SER A 77 -3.90 11.04 -7.74
N VAL A 78 -3.67 9.74 -7.58
CA VAL A 78 -4.73 8.81 -7.11
C VAL A 78 -5.10 9.09 -5.65
N ILE A 79 -4.10 9.38 -4.80
CA ILE A 79 -4.31 9.67 -3.37
C ILE A 79 -5.04 11.01 -3.21
N GLU A 80 -4.67 12.03 -3.98
CA GLU A 80 -5.34 13.32 -4.04
C GLU A 80 -6.81 13.19 -4.46
N HIS A 81 -7.09 12.40 -5.49
CA HIS A 81 -8.45 12.13 -5.93
C HIS A 81 -9.29 11.46 -4.83
N LEU A 82 -8.74 10.43 -4.16
CA LEU A 82 -9.40 9.79 -3.02
C LEU A 82 -9.64 10.77 -1.87
N PHE A 83 -8.72 11.70 -1.63
CA PHE A 83 -8.90 12.74 -0.62
C PHE A 83 -10.02 13.70 -0.98
N GLU A 84 -10.13 14.12 -2.24
CA GLU A 84 -11.26 14.93 -2.71
C GLU A 84 -12.60 14.22 -2.53
N LEU A 85 -12.69 12.94 -2.86
CA LEU A 85 -13.90 12.14 -2.61
C LEU A 85 -14.24 12.07 -1.12
N LYS A 86 -13.22 11.98 -0.25
CA LYS A 86 -13.42 11.98 1.20
C LYS A 86 -13.92 13.34 1.72
N LYS A 87 -13.37 14.45 1.23
CA LYS A 87 -13.85 15.80 1.58
C LYS A 87 -15.30 16.05 1.17
N GLN A 88 -15.76 15.37 0.13
CA GLN A 88 -17.14 15.40 -0.36
C GLN A 88 -18.06 14.36 0.34
N ASP A 89 -17.60 13.71 1.41
CA ASP A 89 -18.31 12.63 2.13
C ASP A 89 -18.72 11.45 1.24
N LYS A 90 -18.14 11.32 0.05
CA LYS A 90 -18.41 10.21 -0.87
C LYS A 90 -17.76 8.91 -0.42
N ILE A 91 -16.61 9.00 0.24
CA ILE A 91 -15.93 7.85 0.86
C ILE A 91 -15.61 8.13 2.33
N LEU A 92 -15.47 7.05 3.11
CA LEU A 92 -15.15 7.11 4.55
C LEU A 92 -13.64 7.11 4.79
N GLU A 93 -12.92 6.31 4.04
CA GLU A 93 -11.50 6.08 4.27
C GLU A 93 -10.75 5.73 2.99
N HIS A 94 -9.52 6.24 2.92
CA HIS A 94 -8.50 5.74 2.00
C HIS A 94 -7.19 5.54 2.75
N THR A 95 -6.47 4.49 2.39
CA THR A 95 -5.24 4.05 3.06
C THR A 95 -4.35 3.30 2.08
N LEU A 96 -3.15 2.92 2.51
CA LEU A 96 -2.27 2.07 1.70
C LEU A 96 -1.59 0.99 2.52
N THR A 97 -1.13 -0.06 1.83
CA THR A 97 -0.18 -1.04 2.34
C THR A 97 1.13 -0.84 1.58
N THR A 98 2.23 -0.69 2.28
CA THR A 98 3.55 -0.40 1.74
C THR A 98 4.63 -1.25 2.41
N ASN A 99 5.74 -1.48 1.72
CA ASN A 99 6.93 -2.07 2.32
C ASN A 99 7.76 -1.06 3.14
N GLY A 100 7.38 0.23 3.11
CA GLY A 100 7.98 1.29 3.92
C GLY A 100 9.27 1.89 3.38
N THR A 101 9.89 1.35 2.32
CA THR A 101 11.21 1.81 1.82
C THR A 101 11.22 3.26 1.34
N ASN A 102 10.07 3.74 0.85
CA ASN A 102 9.89 5.11 0.36
C ASN A 102 9.08 5.99 1.32
N LEU A 103 8.72 5.49 2.47
CA LEU A 103 7.76 6.13 3.37
C LEU A 103 8.29 7.45 3.95
N GLU A 104 9.58 7.52 4.28
CA GLU A 104 10.23 8.75 4.75
C GLU A 104 10.02 9.92 3.77
N LYS A 105 10.20 9.66 2.48
CA LYS A 105 10.01 10.65 1.42
C LYS A 105 8.54 11.10 1.27
N TYR A 106 7.59 10.21 1.54
CA TYR A 106 6.19 10.44 1.23
C TYR A 106 5.32 10.78 2.46
N SER A 107 5.80 10.63 3.68
CA SER A 107 5.00 10.76 4.91
C SER A 107 4.21 12.06 4.97
N GLN A 108 4.87 13.19 4.77
CA GLN A 108 4.21 14.50 4.83
C GLN A 108 3.12 14.65 3.76
N ILE A 109 3.40 14.28 2.50
CA ILE A 109 2.42 14.41 1.42
C ILE A 109 1.25 13.44 1.61
N LEU A 110 1.49 12.24 2.13
CA LEU A 110 0.45 11.28 2.49
C LEU A 110 -0.48 11.86 3.57
N LYS A 111 0.09 12.47 4.61
CA LYS A 111 -0.68 13.10 5.68
C LYS A 111 -1.50 14.27 5.16
N ASN A 112 -0.91 15.15 4.36
CA ASN A 112 -1.59 16.32 3.77
C ASN A 112 -2.76 15.89 2.87
N ASN A 113 -2.70 14.70 2.29
CA ASN A 113 -3.76 14.09 1.49
C ASN A 113 -4.65 13.13 2.30
N GLY A 114 -4.79 13.35 3.60
CA GLY A 114 -5.80 12.71 4.45
C GLY A 114 -5.55 11.25 4.78
N ILE A 115 -4.35 10.70 4.53
CA ILE A 115 -3.94 9.37 5.00
C ILE A 115 -3.68 9.46 6.51
N ASN A 116 -4.56 8.87 7.31
CA ASN A 116 -4.45 8.88 8.77
C ASN A 116 -3.91 7.57 9.33
N ARG A 117 -3.89 6.52 8.55
CA ARG A 117 -3.27 5.23 8.91
C ARG A 117 -2.72 4.52 7.69
N ILE A 118 -1.68 3.73 7.90
CA ILE A 118 -1.04 2.88 6.90
C ILE A 118 -0.73 1.51 7.48
N ASN A 119 -0.63 0.52 6.59
CA ASN A 119 -0.04 -0.78 6.93
C ASN A 119 1.36 -0.84 6.35
N VAL A 120 2.35 -1.16 7.17
CA VAL A 120 3.73 -1.37 6.75
C VAL A 120 4.05 -2.85 6.88
N SER A 121 4.52 -3.46 5.80
CA SER A 121 5.01 -4.84 5.81
C SER A 121 6.45 -4.86 6.36
N LEU A 122 6.65 -5.55 7.49
CA LEU A 122 7.94 -5.66 8.16
C LEU A 122 8.04 -7.00 8.87
N ASP A 123 8.85 -7.90 8.34
CA ASP A 123 8.92 -9.28 8.79
C ASP A 123 9.98 -9.53 9.87
N SER A 124 11.00 -8.68 9.97
CA SER A 124 12.06 -8.82 10.97
C SER A 124 12.67 -7.48 11.36
N LEU A 125 13.04 -7.34 12.63
CA LEU A 125 13.86 -6.24 13.16
C LEU A 125 15.35 -6.56 13.15
N ASN A 126 15.74 -7.77 12.75
CA ASN A 126 17.14 -8.13 12.53
C ASN A 126 17.52 -7.74 11.09
N PRO A 127 18.54 -6.87 10.87
CA PRO A 127 18.91 -6.37 9.55
C PRO A 127 19.33 -7.47 8.56
N GLU A 128 20.01 -8.50 9.05
CA GLU A 128 20.49 -9.61 8.21
C GLU A 128 19.32 -10.47 7.75
N LYS A 129 18.43 -10.87 8.66
CA LYS A 129 17.19 -11.59 8.34
C LYS A 129 16.27 -10.78 7.43
N TYR A 130 16.11 -9.48 7.69
CA TYR A 130 15.32 -8.61 6.83
C TYR A 130 15.86 -8.58 5.40
N LYS A 131 17.18 -8.45 5.24
CA LYS A 131 17.86 -8.49 3.94
C LYS A 131 17.72 -9.86 3.26
N GLU A 132 17.85 -10.95 4.02
CA GLU A 132 17.65 -12.32 3.51
C GLU A 132 16.23 -12.49 2.93
N ILE A 133 15.21 -12.07 3.65
CA ILE A 133 13.81 -12.17 3.24
C ILE A 133 13.51 -11.29 2.04
N THR A 134 13.95 -10.03 2.08
CA THR A 134 13.56 -9.00 1.08
C THR A 134 14.54 -8.91 -0.09
N LYS A 135 15.71 -9.58 0.00
CA LYS A 135 16.84 -9.57 -0.94
C LYS A 135 17.52 -8.21 -1.05
N TRP A 136 16.78 -7.18 -1.38
CA TRP A 136 17.32 -5.85 -1.69
C TRP A 136 17.00 -4.79 -0.62
N GLY A 137 16.21 -5.16 0.39
CA GLY A 137 15.76 -4.24 1.42
C GLY A 137 16.86 -3.80 2.38
N LYS A 138 16.69 -2.59 2.90
CA LYS A 138 17.48 -2.02 3.99
C LYS A 138 16.54 -1.70 5.14
N LEU A 139 16.67 -2.42 6.26
CA LEU A 139 15.79 -2.26 7.43
C LEU A 139 15.76 -0.81 7.92
N GLU A 140 16.91 -0.16 8.00
CA GLU A 140 17.05 1.23 8.44
C GLU A 140 16.11 2.20 7.69
N LYS A 141 16.00 2.06 6.34
CA LYS A 141 15.09 2.89 5.54
C LYS A 141 13.63 2.71 5.95
N VAL A 142 13.23 1.47 6.25
CA VAL A 142 11.86 1.18 6.67
C VAL A 142 11.58 1.74 8.06
N ILE A 143 12.50 1.57 8.99
CA ILE A 143 12.39 2.12 10.36
C ILE A 143 12.31 3.65 10.31
N ASN A 144 13.19 4.31 9.56
CA ASN A 144 13.14 5.77 9.38
C ASN A 144 11.81 6.22 8.74
N GLY A 145 11.33 5.48 7.75
CA GLY A 145 10.02 5.73 7.14
C GLY A 145 8.85 5.59 8.13
N ILE A 146 8.89 4.59 8.99
CA ILE A 146 7.89 4.40 10.06
C ILE A 146 7.93 5.58 11.04
N HIS A 147 9.12 5.96 11.50
CA HIS A 147 9.29 7.11 12.41
C HIS A 147 8.79 8.41 11.75
N SER A 148 9.15 8.64 10.48
CA SER A 148 8.65 9.80 9.73
C SER A 148 7.12 9.83 9.66
N ALA A 149 6.48 8.70 9.34
CA ALA A 149 5.02 8.62 9.30
C ALA A 149 4.37 8.89 10.68
N ILE A 150 4.95 8.37 11.76
CA ILE A 150 4.47 8.61 13.12
C ILE A 150 4.62 10.08 13.50
N ASN A 151 5.74 10.72 13.17
CA ASN A 151 5.99 12.13 13.43
C ASN A 151 4.99 13.04 12.70
N GLU A 152 4.55 12.65 11.50
CA GLU A 152 3.46 13.33 10.76
C GLU A 152 2.06 12.99 11.33
N GLY A 153 1.96 12.21 12.39
CA GLY A 153 0.69 11.81 13.02
C GLY A 153 -0.11 10.79 12.18
N ILE A 154 0.57 9.95 11.40
CA ILE A 154 -0.03 8.81 10.72
C ILE A 154 0.05 7.59 11.63
N LYS A 155 -1.07 6.91 11.87
CA LYS A 155 -1.07 5.64 12.61
C LYS A 155 -0.46 4.54 11.77
N VAL A 156 0.56 3.87 12.27
CA VAL A 156 1.22 2.76 11.58
C VAL A 156 0.77 1.43 12.18
N LYS A 157 0.33 0.52 11.33
CA LYS A 157 0.12 -0.90 11.65
C LYS A 157 1.17 -1.73 10.95
N ILE A 158 1.89 -2.56 11.70
CA ILE A 158 2.84 -3.51 11.13
C ILE A 158 2.09 -4.78 10.73
N ASN A 159 2.36 -5.27 9.54
CA ASN A 159 1.98 -6.59 9.07
C ASN A 159 3.24 -7.43 8.92
N THR A 160 3.24 -8.60 9.53
CA THR A 160 4.37 -9.54 9.52
C THR A 160 3.90 -10.89 8.99
N VAL A 161 4.63 -11.47 8.05
CA VAL A 161 4.46 -12.85 7.60
C VAL A 161 5.30 -13.74 8.50
N LEU A 162 4.65 -14.63 9.23
CA LEU A 162 5.33 -15.61 10.07
C LEU A 162 5.77 -16.79 9.20
N THR A 163 7.06 -17.02 9.13
CA THR A 163 7.64 -18.24 8.53
C THR A 163 8.26 -19.10 9.62
N GLN A 164 8.48 -20.39 9.32
CA GLN A 164 8.99 -21.36 10.30
C GLN A 164 10.35 -20.94 10.90
N ASP A 165 11.15 -20.20 10.14
CA ASP A 165 12.48 -19.69 10.54
C ASP A 165 12.44 -18.28 11.16
N LEU A 166 11.27 -17.65 11.20
CA LEU A 166 11.05 -16.32 11.79
C LEU A 166 10.60 -16.48 13.24
N SER A 167 11.54 -16.69 14.15
CA SER A 167 11.27 -16.50 15.57
C SER A 167 11.14 -15.01 15.85
N LEU A 168 9.92 -14.55 16.16
CA LEU A 168 9.67 -13.18 16.64
C LEU A 168 10.01 -13.00 18.12
N ILE A 169 10.48 -14.05 18.76
CA ILE A 169 10.83 -14.06 20.20
C ILE A 169 12.34 -14.21 20.30
N HIS A 170 13.02 -13.11 20.36
CA HIS A 170 14.38 -12.98 20.92
C HIS A 170 14.49 -11.64 21.62
#